data_1e2a2e4d06ec8850a5e2266cd0e6821e
#
_entry.id   1e2a2e4d06ec8850a5e2266cd0e6821e
#
_cell.length_a   1.000
_cell.length_b   1.000
_cell.length_c   1.000
_cell.angle_alpha   90.00
_cell.angle_beta   90.00
_cell.angle_gamma   90.00
#
_symmetry.space_group_name_H-M   'P 1'
#
loop_
_entity.id
_entity.type
_entity.pdbx_description
1 polymer ?
#
loop_
_entity_poly.entity_id
_entity_poly.type
_entity_poly.pdbx_seq_one_letter_code
_entity_poly.pdbx_strand_id
1 'polypeptide(L)'
;MNHPRITVISVSWRSAGFLRDLFARLLALAEQPDTIRLLVADNTGGNDTELATLDCPDLTILPVDAGGERMSAAHAIGLNALLPHVDTPYVLVCDPDVAVLYTGWDTALCEMIERQGVVAAGAPYPGWKLGKYHDFPSPPFAFWRTDALKALAPDWRPYGRTGRRRFADFMLRQALWIPRVIDRYVLRLPRRQFQVGHWTERRVGIVSRDTGWEIADRARRRGWSACLLDVVYAPDSLTALPAPQREDYRALAQEFELYAWQGKPFVTHRNPTRTQINFNLWTDNNILLYQNEADQALQTARWRELVATVLPAKGSG
;
A
#
# COMPACT_ATOMS: atom_id res chain seq x y z
N MET A 1 -4.29 -7.92 31.29
CA MET A 1 -3.64 -7.28 30.12
C MET A 1 -4.13 -8.04 28.90
N ASN A 2 -4.73 -7.36 27.94
CA ASN A 2 -5.12 -7.99 26.67
C ASN A 2 -3.85 -8.38 25.90
N HIS A 3 -3.78 -9.61 25.42
CA HIS A 3 -2.65 -10.02 24.57
C HIS A 3 -2.73 -9.29 23.21
N PRO A 4 -1.62 -8.77 22.69
CA PRO A 4 -1.61 -8.16 21.37
C PRO A 4 -2.16 -9.12 20.30
N ARG A 5 -3.04 -8.61 19.43
CA ARG A 5 -3.66 -9.38 18.33
C ARG A 5 -3.05 -9.02 16.97
N ILE A 6 -2.65 -7.76 16.81
CA ILE A 6 -2.18 -7.21 15.55
C ILE A 6 -0.82 -6.55 15.78
N THR A 7 0.16 -6.90 14.97
CA THR A 7 1.39 -6.10 14.82
C THR A 7 1.34 -5.31 13.52
N VAL A 8 1.44 -4.01 13.61
CA VAL A 8 1.63 -3.12 12.44
C VAL A 8 3.13 -3.00 12.18
N ILE A 9 3.57 -3.34 10.99
CA ILE A 9 4.97 -3.16 10.57
C ILE A 9 5.06 -2.10 9.48
N SER A 10 5.99 -1.16 9.64
CA SER A 10 6.24 -0.07 8.70
C SER A 10 7.72 0.21 8.55
N VAL A 11 8.13 0.76 7.41
CA VAL A 11 9.53 1.10 7.16
C VAL A 11 9.67 2.61 7.01
N SER A 12 10.56 3.19 7.78
CA SER A 12 10.87 4.62 7.73
C SER A 12 12.17 4.88 6.98
N TRP A 13 12.13 5.88 6.12
CA TRP A 13 13.29 6.61 5.65
C TRP A 13 12.99 8.10 5.81
N ARG A 14 13.31 8.66 6.98
CA ARG A 14 12.98 10.04 7.35
C ARG A 14 11.49 10.36 7.17
N SER A 15 10.64 9.42 7.59
CA SER A 15 9.19 9.48 7.41
C SER A 15 8.44 9.68 8.73
N ALA A 16 9.10 10.17 9.78
CA ALA A 16 8.56 10.32 11.13
C ALA A 16 7.23 11.08 11.16
N GLY A 17 7.10 12.17 10.38
CA GLY A 17 5.87 12.95 10.30
C GLY A 17 4.68 12.17 9.71
N PHE A 18 4.93 11.28 8.75
CA PHE A 18 3.89 10.39 8.21
C PHE A 18 3.52 9.29 9.21
N LEU A 19 4.50 8.69 9.87
CA LEU A 19 4.26 7.65 10.88
C LEU A 19 3.47 8.19 12.07
N ARG A 20 3.74 9.42 12.50
CA ARG A 20 2.95 10.10 13.54
C ARG A 20 1.47 10.19 13.14
N ASP A 21 1.19 10.65 11.92
CA ASP A 21 -0.16 10.75 11.39
C ASP A 21 -0.82 9.38 11.26
N LEU A 22 -0.10 8.38 10.73
CA LEU A 22 -0.57 7.02 10.55
C LEU A 22 -0.94 6.36 11.88
N PHE A 23 -0.03 6.37 12.86
CA PHE A 23 -0.22 5.70 14.15
C PHE A 23 -1.33 6.37 14.97
N ALA A 24 -1.37 7.71 14.97
CA ALA A 24 -2.46 8.42 15.63
C ALA A 24 -3.83 8.00 15.07
N ARG A 25 -3.95 7.80 13.76
CA ARG A 25 -5.20 7.35 13.11
C ARG A 25 -5.49 5.89 13.35
N LEU A 26 -4.49 5.02 13.21
CA LEU A 26 -4.65 3.59 13.47
C LEU A 26 -5.20 3.35 14.88
N LEU A 27 -4.61 3.99 15.88
CA LEU A 27 -5.04 3.84 17.26
C LEU A 27 -6.40 4.52 17.56
N ALA A 28 -6.63 5.72 17.01
CA ALA A 28 -7.88 6.45 17.24
C ALA A 28 -9.10 5.82 16.56
N LEU A 29 -8.93 5.10 15.47
CA LEU A 29 -10.00 4.45 14.71
C LEU A 29 -10.13 2.95 14.98
N ALA A 30 -9.20 2.36 15.73
CA ALA A 30 -9.32 0.96 16.14
C ALA A 30 -10.41 0.79 17.17
N GLU A 31 -11.08 -0.36 17.13
CA GLU A 31 -12.03 -0.80 18.16
C GLU A 31 -11.31 -1.31 19.40
N GLN A 32 -10.13 -1.93 19.22
CA GLN A 32 -9.30 -2.51 20.29
C GLN A 32 -7.86 -1.99 20.25
N PRO A 33 -7.61 -0.67 20.46
CA PRO A 33 -6.29 -0.09 20.31
C PRO A 33 -5.22 -0.72 21.20
N ASP A 34 -5.60 -1.17 22.41
CA ASP A 34 -4.69 -1.82 23.38
C ASP A 34 -4.18 -3.21 22.91
N THR A 35 -4.69 -3.72 21.81
CA THR A 35 -4.24 -4.99 21.22
C THR A 35 -3.34 -4.81 20.00
N ILE A 36 -2.94 -3.58 19.72
CA ILE A 36 -2.11 -3.22 18.56
C ILE A 36 -0.69 -2.91 19.02
N ARG A 37 0.27 -3.62 18.43
CA ARG A 37 1.70 -3.35 18.56
C ARG A 37 2.22 -2.66 17.31
N LEU A 38 3.15 -1.71 17.45
CA LEU A 38 3.76 -0.96 16.36
C LEU A 38 5.25 -1.31 16.24
N LEU A 39 5.68 -1.77 15.06
CA LEU A 39 7.09 -2.02 14.77
C LEU A 39 7.54 -1.20 13.57
N VAL A 40 8.64 -0.47 13.69
CA VAL A 40 9.20 0.35 12.61
C VAL A 40 10.64 -0.03 12.34
N ALA A 41 10.98 -0.25 11.08
CA ALA A 41 12.37 -0.30 10.65
C ALA A 41 12.85 1.11 10.31
N ASP A 42 13.84 1.60 11.02
CA ASP A 42 14.55 2.82 10.67
C ASP A 42 15.67 2.49 9.67
N ASN A 43 15.37 2.66 8.40
CA ASN A 43 16.32 2.38 7.31
C ASN A 43 17.46 3.40 7.21
N THR A 44 17.52 4.39 8.12
CA THR A 44 18.68 5.29 8.24
C THR A 44 19.79 4.69 9.12
N GLY A 45 19.59 3.47 9.65
CA GLY A 45 20.52 2.83 10.57
C GLY A 45 20.51 3.45 11.97
N GLY A 46 19.40 4.03 12.40
CA GLY A 46 19.26 4.70 13.70
C GLY A 46 19.62 6.20 13.67
N ASN A 47 19.76 6.80 12.49
CA ASN A 47 20.12 8.20 12.34
C ASN A 47 18.91 9.13 12.12
N ASP A 48 17.67 8.65 12.21
CA ASP A 48 16.46 9.47 12.15
C ASP A 48 16.09 9.98 13.56
N THR A 49 16.62 11.14 13.92
CA THR A 49 16.39 11.74 15.24
C THR A 49 14.93 12.13 15.47
N GLU A 50 14.19 12.49 14.40
CA GLU A 50 12.76 12.79 14.52
C GLU A 50 11.96 11.52 14.81
N LEU A 51 12.30 10.40 14.15
CA LEU A 51 11.68 9.10 14.40
C LEU A 51 11.86 8.65 15.86
N ALA A 52 13.05 8.87 16.43
CA ALA A 52 13.35 8.54 17.82
C ALA A 52 12.50 9.32 18.85
N THR A 53 11.86 10.43 18.43
CA THR A 53 10.99 11.23 19.29
C THR A 53 9.51 10.86 19.20
N LEU A 54 9.15 9.84 18.41
CA LEU A 54 7.76 9.40 18.34
C LEU A 54 7.35 8.75 19.66
N ASP A 55 6.37 9.35 20.30
CA ASP A 55 5.74 8.85 21.52
C ASP A 55 4.41 8.18 21.15
N CYS A 56 4.44 6.87 21.02
CA CYS A 56 3.26 6.04 20.73
C CYS A 56 3.24 4.80 21.62
N PRO A 57 2.07 4.41 22.13
CA PRO A 57 1.93 3.18 22.90
C PRO A 57 2.43 1.95 22.11
N ASP A 58 3.17 1.08 22.79
CA ASP A 58 3.69 -0.19 22.27
C ASP A 58 4.47 -0.06 20.93
N LEU A 59 5.20 1.05 20.76
CA LEU A 59 6.06 1.30 19.61
C LEU A 59 7.47 0.78 19.85
N THR A 60 7.97 -0.02 18.93
CA THR A 60 9.37 -0.46 18.87
C THR A 60 10.00 -0.02 17.55
N ILE A 61 11.16 0.63 17.61
CA ILE A 61 11.92 1.07 16.45
C ILE A 61 13.20 0.23 16.37
N LEU A 62 13.43 -0.40 15.21
CA LEU A 62 14.62 -1.19 14.94
C LEU A 62 15.52 -0.46 13.94
N PRO A 63 16.77 -0.14 14.29
CA PRO A 63 17.71 0.42 13.35
C PRO A 63 18.08 -0.65 12.31
N VAL A 64 17.94 -0.31 11.02
CA VAL A 64 18.20 -1.21 9.90
C VAL A 64 19.14 -0.53 8.91
N ASP A 65 20.25 -1.16 8.60
CA ASP A 65 21.13 -0.71 7.52
C ASP A 65 20.61 -1.24 6.18
N ALA A 66 20.14 -0.35 5.35
CA ALA A 66 19.67 -0.69 3.99
C ALA A 66 20.81 -0.97 3.00
N GLY A 67 22.08 -0.91 3.42
CA GLY A 67 23.26 -1.25 2.60
C GLY A 67 23.41 -0.39 1.33
N GLY A 68 22.93 0.86 1.36
CA GLY A 68 22.92 1.75 0.19
C GLY A 68 21.82 1.48 -0.83
N GLU A 69 20.97 0.48 -0.60
CA GLU A 69 19.79 0.22 -1.44
C GLU A 69 18.78 1.36 -1.33
N ARG A 70 17.92 1.52 -2.35
CA ARG A 70 16.95 2.61 -2.45
C ARG A 70 15.56 2.07 -2.80
N MET A 71 14.54 2.89 -2.54
CA MET A 71 13.14 2.63 -2.93
C MET A 71 12.64 1.23 -2.49
N SER A 72 12.01 0.47 -3.37
CA SER A 72 11.43 -0.85 -3.08
C SER A 72 12.44 -1.87 -2.53
N ALA A 73 13.72 -1.77 -2.89
CA ALA A 73 14.76 -2.67 -2.35
C ALA A 73 15.07 -2.34 -0.89
N ALA A 74 15.25 -1.06 -0.55
CA ALA A 74 15.44 -0.62 0.83
C ALA A 74 14.21 -0.93 1.69
N HIS A 75 13.00 -0.67 1.16
CA HIS A 75 11.74 -1.01 1.83
C HIS A 75 11.67 -2.50 2.16
N ALA A 76 12.03 -3.36 1.20
CA ALA A 76 12.05 -4.80 1.40
C ALA A 76 13.03 -5.26 2.49
N ILE A 77 14.19 -4.61 2.61
CA ILE A 77 15.17 -4.90 3.67
C ILE A 77 14.56 -4.61 5.05
N GLY A 78 13.91 -3.45 5.20
CA GLY A 78 13.22 -3.10 6.44
C GLY A 78 12.14 -4.11 6.80
N LEU A 79 11.26 -4.48 5.87
CA LEU A 79 10.20 -5.48 6.11
C LEU A 79 10.78 -6.86 6.47
N ASN A 80 11.87 -7.30 5.80
CA ASN A 80 12.55 -8.55 6.13
C ASN A 80 13.15 -8.52 7.54
N ALA A 81 13.63 -7.38 8.00
CA ALA A 81 14.16 -7.21 9.36
C ALA A 81 13.06 -7.23 10.43
N LEU A 82 11.88 -6.67 10.14
CA LEU A 82 10.77 -6.59 11.10
C LEU A 82 10.03 -7.92 11.30
N LEU A 83 9.84 -8.71 10.25
CA LEU A 83 8.97 -9.88 10.29
C LEU A 83 9.36 -10.94 11.34
N PRO A 84 10.65 -11.21 11.65
CA PRO A 84 11.02 -12.12 12.74
C PRO A 84 10.49 -11.69 14.12
N HIS A 85 10.28 -10.39 14.34
CA HIS A 85 9.80 -9.81 15.60
C HIS A 85 8.27 -9.82 15.74
N VAL A 86 7.55 -10.25 14.71
CA VAL A 86 6.08 -10.37 14.74
C VAL A 86 5.70 -11.70 15.40
N ASP A 87 5.02 -11.64 16.53
CA ASP A 87 4.55 -12.82 17.30
C ASP A 87 3.01 -12.85 17.49
N THR A 88 2.32 -11.81 17.02
CA THR A 88 0.85 -11.70 17.10
C THR A 88 0.15 -12.55 16.03
N PRO A 89 -1.14 -12.92 16.24
CA PRO A 89 -1.92 -13.68 15.25
C PRO A 89 -2.01 -13.04 13.86
N TYR A 90 -2.03 -11.71 13.82
CA TYR A 90 -2.13 -10.95 12.57
C TYR A 90 -1.01 -9.92 12.45
N VAL A 91 -0.65 -9.63 11.21
CA VAL A 91 0.31 -8.57 10.87
C VAL A 91 -0.25 -7.66 9.78
N LEU A 92 -0.19 -6.36 10.00
CA LEU A 92 -0.47 -5.33 9.01
C LEU A 92 0.85 -4.76 8.49
N VAL A 93 1.15 -4.98 7.23
CA VAL A 93 2.21 -4.27 6.50
C VAL A 93 1.60 -2.98 6.01
N CYS A 94 2.19 -1.83 6.36
CA CYS A 94 1.63 -0.53 6.04
C CYS A 94 2.73 0.47 5.67
N ASP A 95 2.58 1.15 4.52
CA ASP A 95 3.47 2.25 4.16
C ASP A 95 3.21 3.47 5.05
N PRO A 96 4.22 4.28 5.38
CA PRO A 96 4.05 5.45 6.24
C PRO A 96 3.02 6.47 5.72
N ASP A 97 2.92 6.62 4.40
CA ASP A 97 2.06 7.58 3.71
C ASP A 97 0.67 7.02 3.35
N VAL A 98 0.13 6.25 4.27
CA VAL A 98 -1.24 5.72 4.25
C VAL A 98 -2.07 6.39 5.34
N ALA A 99 -3.36 6.60 5.10
CA ALA A 99 -4.32 7.02 6.12
C ALA A 99 -5.53 6.08 6.15
N VAL A 100 -5.79 5.51 7.31
CA VAL A 100 -7.01 4.74 7.58
C VAL A 100 -8.18 5.72 7.77
N LEU A 101 -9.34 5.36 7.18
CA LEU A 101 -10.57 6.18 7.18
C LEU A 101 -11.75 5.43 7.82
N TYR A 102 -11.57 4.17 8.17
CA TYR A 102 -12.62 3.26 8.64
C TYR A 102 -12.52 3.03 10.14
N THR A 103 -13.57 3.39 10.90
CA THR A 103 -13.65 3.09 12.33
C THR A 103 -13.85 1.58 12.53
N GLY A 104 -13.12 0.96 13.46
CA GLY A 104 -13.12 -0.49 13.66
C GLY A 104 -12.37 -1.27 12.58
N TRP A 105 -11.38 -0.64 11.94
CA TRP A 105 -10.59 -1.25 10.87
C TRP A 105 -9.92 -2.56 11.29
N ASP A 106 -9.48 -2.65 12.53
CA ASP A 106 -8.82 -3.80 13.15
C ASP A 106 -9.74 -5.02 13.21
N THR A 107 -10.94 -4.84 13.74
CA THR A 107 -11.97 -5.88 13.79
C THR A 107 -12.45 -6.23 12.38
N ALA A 108 -12.69 -5.23 11.52
CA ALA A 108 -13.15 -5.46 10.16
C ALA A 108 -12.17 -6.33 9.34
N LEU A 109 -10.85 -6.07 9.43
CA LEU A 109 -9.84 -6.88 8.73
C LEU A 109 -9.76 -8.33 9.28
N CYS A 110 -9.84 -8.51 10.58
CA CYS A 110 -9.92 -9.84 11.19
C CYS A 110 -11.16 -10.60 10.67
N GLU A 111 -12.32 -9.96 10.67
CA GLU A 111 -13.57 -10.56 10.15
C GLU A 111 -13.51 -10.89 8.66
N MET A 112 -12.87 -10.05 7.84
CA MET A 112 -12.67 -10.35 6.42
C MET A 112 -11.90 -11.65 6.23
N ILE A 113 -10.84 -11.86 7.01
CA ILE A 113 -10.04 -13.09 6.95
C ILE A 113 -10.84 -14.29 7.49
N GLU A 114 -11.41 -14.16 8.67
CA GLU A 114 -12.06 -15.26 9.37
C GLU A 114 -13.34 -15.74 8.64
N ARG A 115 -14.22 -14.81 8.24
CA ARG A 115 -15.50 -15.15 7.58
C ARG A 115 -15.33 -15.74 6.18
N GLN A 116 -14.28 -15.31 5.45
CA GLN A 116 -14.05 -15.79 4.09
C GLN A 116 -13.06 -16.96 4.04
N GLY A 117 -12.44 -17.32 5.16
CA GLY A 117 -11.44 -18.39 5.22
C GLY A 117 -10.19 -18.11 4.40
N VAL A 118 -9.83 -16.83 4.22
CA VAL A 118 -8.68 -16.39 3.44
C VAL A 118 -7.45 -16.14 4.33
N VAL A 119 -6.29 -15.95 3.72
CA VAL A 119 -5.03 -15.75 4.48
C VAL A 119 -4.62 -14.29 4.58
N ALA A 120 -5.20 -13.43 3.76
CA ALA A 120 -4.86 -12.00 3.71
C ALA A 120 -6.08 -11.15 3.35
N ALA A 121 -6.05 -9.87 3.78
CA ALA A 121 -7.02 -8.85 3.39
C ALA A 121 -6.31 -7.51 3.18
N GLY A 122 -6.85 -6.60 2.36
CA GLY A 122 -6.31 -5.26 2.21
C GLY A 122 -6.40 -4.67 0.82
N ALA A 123 -5.60 -3.66 0.55
CA ALA A 123 -5.63 -2.87 -0.67
C ALA A 123 -4.84 -3.54 -1.81
N PRO A 124 -5.47 -3.92 -2.94
CA PRO A 124 -4.75 -4.46 -4.10
C PRO A 124 -3.99 -3.34 -4.83
N TYR A 125 -3.07 -3.71 -5.71
CA TYR A 125 -2.62 -2.76 -6.72
C TYR A 125 -3.79 -2.37 -7.62
N PRO A 126 -4.02 -1.06 -7.86
CA PRO A 126 -5.07 -0.61 -8.78
C PRO A 126 -4.84 -1.13 -10.20
N GLY A 127 -5.92 -1.41 -10.94
CA GLY A 127 -5.84 -1.97 -12.28
C GLY A 127 -5.07 -1.13 -13.30
N TRP A 128 -4.86 0.18 -13.08
CA TRP A 128 -4.02 0.99 -13.95
C TRP A 128 -2.51 0.75 -13.77
N LYS A 129 -2.09 0.09 -12.68
CA LYS A 129 -0.70 -0.32 -12.44
C LYS A 129 -0.42 -1.65 -13.14
N LEU A 130 -0.43 -1.63 -14.48
CA LEU A 130 -0.24 -2.83 -15.29
C LEU A 130 1.09 -3.54 -14.99
N GLY A 131 1.06 -4.87 -15.10
CA GLY A 131 2.19 -5.76 -14.86
C GLY A 131 2.43 -6.10 -13.40
N LYS A 132 1.64 -5.59 -12.47
CA LYS A 132 1.63 -5.96 -11.06
C LYS A 132 0.61 -7.09 -10.78
N TYR A 133 0.61 -7.61 -9.56
CA TYR A 133 -0.45 -8.52 -9.13
C TYR A 133 -1.65 -7.73 -8.59
N HIS A 134 -2.86 -8.24 -8.81
CA HIS A 134 -4.11 -7.56 -8.43
C HIS A 134 -5.04 -8.44 -7.58
N ASP A 135 -4.62 -9.65 -7.27
CA ASP A 135 -5.39 -10.69 -6.58
C ASP A 135 -4.98 -10.91 -5.12
N PHE A 136 -3.99 -10.16 -4.66
CA PHE A 136 -3.54 -10.09 -3.26
C PHE A 136 -3.35 -8.63 -2.83
N PRO A 137 -3.41 -8.34 -1.51
CA PRO A 137 -3.13 -6.99 -1.02
C PRO A 137 -1.67 -6.60 -1.29
N SER A 138 -1.47 -5.33 -1.62
CA SER A 138 -0.17 -4.74 -1.90
C SER A 138 0.47 -4.13 -0.64
N PRO A 139 1.80 -4.01 -0.57
CA PRO A 139 2.52 -3.58 0.64
C PRO A 139 2.04 -2.28 1.29
N PRO A 140 1.53 -1.27 0.54
CA PRO A 140 0.98 -0.08 1.18
C PRO A 140 -0.07 -0.36 2.25
N PHE A 141 -0.89 -1.42 2.08
CA PHE A 141 -1.85 -1.82 3.11
C PHE A 141 -2.21 -3.30 2.94
N ALA A 142 -1.43 -4.18 3.57
CA ALA A 142 -1.56 -5.63 3.45
C ALA A 142 -1.66 -6.30 4.83
N PHE A 143 -2.84 -6.82 5.16
CA PHE A 143 -3.12 -7.52 6.40
C PHE A 143 -3.08 -9.03 6.18
N TRP A 144 -2.34 -9.75 7.02
CA TRP A 144 -2.10 -11.18 6.87
C TRP A 144 -2.31 -11.93 8.18
N ARG A 145 -2.73 -13.17 8.08
CA ARG A 145 -2.46 -14.13 9.16
C ARG A 145 -0.96 -14.33 9.26
N THR A 146 -0.40 -14.13 10.44
CA THR A 146 1.05 -14.20 10.66
C THR A 146 1.62 -15.59 10.39
N ASP A 147 0.92 -16.65 10.80
CA ASP A 147 1.32 -18.05 10.55
C ASP A 147 1.39 -18.35 9.05
N ALA A 148 0.38 -17.92 8.29
CA ALA A 148 0.33 -18.09 6.84
C ALA A 148 1.46 -17.31 6.16
N LEU A 149 1.68 -16.04 6.52
CA LEU A 149 2.76 -15.24 5.95
C LEU A 149 4.12 -15.87 6.23
N LYS A 150 4.41 -16.27 7.48
CA LYS A 150 5.67 -16.92 7.85
C LYS A 150 5.87 -18.26 7.14
N ALA A 151 4.79 -19.05 6.94
CA ALA A 151 4.85 -20.30 6.20
C ALA A 151 5.25 -20.13 4.73
N LEU A 152 5.05 -18.94 4.14
CA LEU A 152 5.54 -18.63 2.79
C LEU A 152 7.05 -18.40 2.74
N ALA A 153 7.76 -18.38 3.87
CA ALA A 153 9.17 -17.97 3.97
C ALA A 153 9.41 -16.67 3.15
N PRO A 154 8.76 -15.58 3.54
CA PRO A 154 8.66 -14.40 2.69
C PRO A 154 10.02 -13.74 2.49
N ASP A 155 10.24 -13.31 1.26
CA ASP A 155 11.31 -12.39 0.88
C ASP A 155 10.65 -11.21 0.16
N TRP A 156 10.69 -10.06 0.79
CA TRP A 156 10.02 -8.85 0.27
C TRP A 156 10.75 -8.22 -0.91
N ARG A 157 11.95 -8.68 -1.25
CA ARG A 157 12.77 -8.07 -2.31
C ARG A 157 12.07 -8.07 -3.67
N PRO A 158 12.08 -6.91 -4.38
CA PRO A 158 11.33 -6.74 -5.63
C PRO A 158 11.96 -7.46 -6.82
N TYR A 159 13.26 -7.73 -6.78
CA TYR A 159 14.00 -8.20 -7.94
C TYR A 159 14.49 -9.64 -7.77
N GLY A 160 14.40 -10.43 -8.85
CA GLY A 160 15.11 -11.71 -8.94
C GLY A 160 16.62 -11.51 -8.78
N ARG A 161 17.31 -12.54 -8.24
CA ARG A 161 18.73 -12.49 -7.88
C ARG A 161 19.70 -12.33 -9.07
N THR A 162 19.26 -12.54 -10.32
CA THR A 162 20.13 -12.49 -11.51
C THR A 162 19.90 -11.24 -12.35
N GLY A 163 21.01 -10.64 -12.86
CA GLY A 163 20.94 -9.48 -13.75
C GLY A 163 20.16 -9.74 -15.05
N ARG A 164 20.24 -10.99 -15.59
CA ARG A 164 19.49 -11.41 -16.78
C ARG A 164 17.96 -11.33 -16.52
N ARG A 165 17.49 -11.73 -15.34
CA ARG A 165 16.07 -11.66 -14.99
C ARG A 165 15.61 -10.21 -14.80
N ARG A 166 16.43 -9.38 -14.15
CA ARG A 166 16.18 -7.93 -14.02
C ARG A 166 16.02 -7.26 -15.38
N PHE A 167 16.91 -7.58 -16.32
CA PHE A 167 16.83 -7.04 -17.67
C PHE A 167 15.57 -7.51 -18.42
N ALA A 168 15.23 -8.79 -18.35
CA ALA A 168 14.02 -9.31 -18.97
C ALA A 168 12.74 -8.64 -18.40
N ASP A 169 12.64 -8.48 -17.08
CA ASP A 169 11.52 -7.78 -16.44
C ASP A 169 11.44 -6.31 -16.88
N PHE A 170 12.60 -5.65 -17.01
CA PHE A 170 12.66 -4.29 -17.54
C PHE A 170 12.10 -4.21 -18.96
N MET A 171 12.55 -5.08 -19.86
CA MET A 171 12.09 -5.09 -21.27
C MET A 171 10.59 -5.38 -21.38
N LEU A 172 10.08 -6.35 -20.60
CA LEU A 172 8.65 -6.66 -20.57
C LEU A 172 7.80 -5.53 -19.99
N ARG A 173 8.34 -4.80 -19.01
CA ARG A 173 7.69 -3.60 -18.45
C ARG A 173 7.55 -2.51 -19.51
N GLN A 174 8.59 -2.30 -20.33
CA GLN A 174 8.50 -1.36 -21.44
C GLN A 174 7.45 -1.78 -22.48
N ALA A 175 7.30 -3.08 -22.74
CA ALA A 175 6.29 -3.59 -23.66
C ALA A 175 4.85 -3.28 -23.20
N LEU A 176 4.59 -3.15 -21.90
CA LEU A 176 3.28 -2.73 -21.37
C LEU A 176 2.98 -1.24 -21.55
N TRP A 177 3.98 -0.44 -21.89
CA TRP A 177 3.77 1.00 -22.13
C TRP A 177 2.91 1.28 -23.37
N ILE A 178 3.15 0.57 -24.47
CA ILE A 178 2.40 0.74 -25.72
C ILE A 178 0.89 0.47 -25.52
N PRO A 179 0.47 -0.69 -24.96
CA PRO A 179 -0.92 -0.94 -24.64
C PRO A 179 -1.58 0.15 -23.77
N ARG A 180 -0.83 0.67 -22.79
CA ARG A 180 -1.31 1.74 -21.89
C ARG A 180 -1.55 3.05 -22.65
N VAL A 181 -0.67 3.40 -23.61
CA VAL A 181 -0.85 4.57 -24.47
C VAL A 181 -2.05 4.38 -25.38
N ILE A 182 -2.23 3.21 -25.98
CA ILE A 182 -3.38 2.90 -26.85
C ILE A 182 -4.68 3.05 -26.05
N ASP A 183 -4.82 2.41 -24.90
CA ASP A 183 -6.01 2.49 -24.07
C ASP A 183 -6.36 3.94 -23.68
N ARG A 184 -5.36 4.72 -23.32
CA ARG A 184 -5.58 6.07 -22.78
C ARG A 184 -5.80 7.14 -23.84
N TYR A 185 -5.01 7.13 -24.90
CA TYR A 185 -4.95 8.24 -25.87
C TYR A 185 -5.64 7.91 -27.19
N VAL A 186 -5.62 6.66 -27.61
CA VAL A 186 -6.30 6.23 -28.85
C VAL A 186 -7.74 5.88 -28.52
N LEU A 187 -7.96 4.97 -27.58
CA LEU A 187 -9.30 4.51 -27.20
C LEU A 187 -9.99 5.42 -26.16
N ARG A 188 -9.24 6.35 -25.56
CA ARG A 188 -9.72 7.30 -24.53
C ARG A 188 -10.44 6.64 -23.36
N LEU A 189 -10.06 5.41 -23.02
CA LEU A 189 -10.69 4.63 -21.99
C LEU A 189 -10.34 5.17 -20.58
N PRO A 190 -11.29 5.13 -19.63
CA PRO A 190 -10.98 5.30 -18.21
C PRO A 190 -9.94 4.28 -17.77
N ARG A 191 -9.09 4.61 -16.79
CA ARG A 191 -7.99 3.73 -16.33
C ARG A 191 -8.45 2.33 -15.91
N ARG A 192 -9.63 2.21 -15.31
CA ARG A 192 -10.22 0.90 -14.93
C ARG A 192 -10.62 0.02 -16.11
N GLN A 193 -10.79 0.63 -17.30
CA GLN A 193 -11.24 -0.04 -18.51
C GLN A 193 -10.11 -0.23 -19.52
N PHE A 194 -8.85 -0.27 -19.07
CA PHE A 194 -7.71 -0.55 -19.94
C PHE A 194 -7.85 -1.95 -20.56
N GLN A 195 -8.33 -2.02 -21.79
CA GLN A 195 -8.62 -3.28 -22.46
C GLN A 195 -7.38 -3.92 -23.07
N VAL A 196 -6.61 -3.15 -23.84
CA VAL A 196 -5.38 -3.61 -24.49
C VAL A 196 -4.31 -3.87 -23.45
N GLY A 197 -4.20 -3.00 -22.43
CA GLY A 197 -3.29 -3.14 -21.30
C GLY A 197 -3.55 -4.44 -20.53
N HIS A 198 -4.77 -4.69 -20.09
CA HIS A 198 -5.13 -5.92 -19.37
C HIS A 198 -5.06 -7.18 -20.24
N TRP A 199 -5.38 -7.08 -21.52
CA TRP A 199 -5.21 -8.20 -22.43
C TRP A 199 -3.73 -8.59 -22.56
N THR A 200 -2.84 -7.62 -22.69
CA THR A 200 -1.39 -7.84 -22.74
C THR A 200 -0.87 -8.39 -21.42
N GLU A 201 -1.29 -7.80 -20.29
CA GLU A 201 -0.91 -8.23 -18.95
C GLU A 201 -1.23 -9.71 -18.69
N ARG A 202 -2.43 -10.17 -19.08
CA ARG A 202 -2.80 -11.59 -18.95
C ARG A 202 -1.89 -12.56 -19.70
N ARG A 203 -1.20 -12.09 -20.75
CA ARG A 203 -0.24 -12.90 -21.55
C ARG A 203 1.18 -12.83 -21.06
N VAL A 204 1.58 -11.66 -20.61
CA VAL A 204 2.95 -11.36 -20.17
C VAL A 204 3.14 -11.72 -18.69
N GLY A 205 2.07 -11.66 -17.90
CA GLY A 205 2.09 -11.92 -16.45
C GLY A 205 2.66 -10.77 -15.63
N ILE A 206 3.11 -11.09 -14.42
CA ILE A 206 3.70 -10.11 -13.50
C ILE A 206 5.12 -9.76 -13.96
N VAL A 207 5.30 -8.55 -14.44
CA VAL A 207 6.59 -8.05 -14.94
C VAL A 207 7.11 -6.84 -14.17
N SER A 208 6.20 -6.06 -13.58
CA SER A 208 6.55 -4.98 -12.67
C SER A 208 6.66 -5.53 -11.24
N ARG A 209 7.72 -6.28 -11.00
CA ARG A 209 7.99 -6.89 -9.70
C ARG A 209 8.35 -5.81 -8.70
N ASP A 210 7.48 -5.61 -7.73
CA ASP A 210 7.63 -4.67 -6.65
C ASP A 210 7.81 -5.42 -5.32
N THR A 211 7.98 -4.70 -4.22
CA THR A 211 8.05 -5.25 -2.86
C THR A 211 6.95 -6.31 -2.67
N GLY A 212 7.32 -7.49 -2.20
CA GLY A 212 6.37 -8.56 -1.85
C GLY A 212 5.72 -9.34 -3.01
N TRP A 213 6.07 -9.07 -4.28
CA TRP A 213 5.46 -9.77 -5.43
C TRP A 213 5.58 -11.31 -5.35
N GLU A 214 6.69 -11.81 -4.81
CA GLU A 214 6.93 -13.25 -4.70
C GLU A 214 6.06 -13.89 -3.61
N ILE A 215 5.68 -13.13 -2.59
CA ILE A 215 4.79 -13.58 -1.52
C ILE A 215 3.42 -13.91 -2.09
N ALA A 216 2.84 -12.99 -2.87
CA ALA A 216 1.58 -13.20 -3.58
C ALA A 216 1.66 -14.40 -4.55
N ASP A 217 2.78 -14.53 -5.28
CA ASP A 217 2.99 -15.66 -6.20
C ASP A 217 3.07 -17.01 -5.45
N ARG A 218 3.76 -17.07 -4.32
CA ARG A 218 3.85 -18.28 -3.47
C ARG A 218 2.51 -18.64 -2.82
N ALA A 219 1.74 -17.64 -2.35
CA ALA A 219 0.41 -17.85 -1.81
C ALA A 219 -0.54 -18.45 -2.86
N ARG A 220 -0.52 -17.89 -4.06
CA ARG A 220 -1.31 -18.37 -5.20
C ARG A 220 -0.96 -19.82 -5.58
N ARG A 221 0.31 -20.19 -5.60
CA ARG A 221 0.76 -21.57 -5.86
C ARG A 221 0.30 -22.57 -4.80
N ARG A 222 -0.02 -22.11 -3.59
CA ARG A 222 -0.62 -22.94 -2.53
C ARG A 222 -2.15 -22.99 -2.60
N GLY A 223 -2.75 -22.35 -3.60
CA GLY A 223 -4.21 -22.22 -3.71
C GLY A 223 -4.83 -21.29 -2.66
N TRP A 224 -4.04 -20.44 -2.05
CA TRP A 224 -4.53 -19.47 -1.07
C TRP A 224 -5.12 -18.25 -1.77
N SER A 225 -6.07 -17.61 -1.10
CA SER A 225 -6.77 -16.42 -1.60
C SER A 225 -6.74 -15.29 -0.56
N ALA A 226 -7.14 -14.11 -1.01
CA ALA A 226 -7.23 -12.91 -0.21
C ALA A 226 -8.59 -12.22 -0.38
N CYS A 227 -9.02 -11.46 0.63
CA CYS A 227 -10.14 -10.54 0.58
C CYS A 227 -9.62 -9.14 0.22
N LEU A 228 -10.11 -8.55 -0.87
CA LEU A 228 -9.58 -7.28 -1.36
C LEU A 228 -10.57 -6.15 -1.11
N LEU A 229 -10.02 -5.00 -0.72
CA LEU A 229 -10.75 -3.75 -0.70
C LEU A 229 -11.06 -3.30 -2.14
N ASP A 230 -12.21 -2.67 -2.32
CA ASP A 230 -12.61 -2.13 -3.62
C ASP A 230 -11.79 -0.89 -3.97
N VAL A 231 -11.16 -0.88 -5.13
CA VAL A 231 -10.47 0.32 -5.63
C VAL A 231 -11.50 1.34 -6.07
N VAL A 232 -11.46 2.55 -5.49
CA VAL A 232 -12.37 3.63 -5.87
C VAL A 232 -11.83 4.36 -7.09
N TYR A 233 -12.59 4.32 -8.18
CA TYR A 233 -12.28 5.02 -9.43
C TYR A 233 -13.19 6.23 -9.58
N ALA A 234 -12.66 7.44 -9.43
CA ALA A 234 -13.44 8.63 -9.72
C ALA A 234 -13.58 8.84 -11.24
N PRO A 235 -14.77 9.23 -11.74
CA PRO A 235 -16.00 9.52 -11.02
C PRO A 235 -16.91 8.31 -10.76
N ASP A 236 -16.70 7.19 -11.39
CA ASP A 236 -17.73 6.16 -11.64
C ASP A 236 -18.16 5.34 -10.42
N SER A 237 -17.24 5.03 -9.50
CA SER A 237 -17.57 4.22 -8.31
C SER A 237 -17.97 5.04 -7.08
N LEU A 238 -18.01 6.38 -7.21
CA LEU A 238 -18.34 7.27 -6.10
C LEU A 238 -19.80 7.21 -5.68
N THR A 239 -20.69 6.76 -6.58
CA THR A 239 -22.12 6.60 -6.25
C THR A 239 -22.38 5.56 -5.17
N ALA A 240 -21.46 4.61 -4.97
CA ALA A 240 -21.54 3.62 -3.92
C ALA A 240 -21.07 4.14 -2.56
N LEU A 241 -20.47 5.34 -2.49
CA LEU A 241 -19.99 5.93 -1.24
C LEU A 241 -21.07 6.79 -0.58
N PRO A 242 -21.01 6.94 0.77
CA PRO A 242 -22.04 7.69 1.50
C PRO A 242 -22.07 9.17 1.12
N ALA A 243 -23.26 9.74 1.02
CA ALA A 243 -23.49 11.16 1.11
C ALA A 243 -23.47 11.56 2.62
N PRO A 244 -23.08 12.79 3.02
CA PRO A 244 -22.81 13.97 2.18
C PRO A 244 -21.36 14.10 1.71
N GLN A 245 -20.43 13.29 2.18
CA GLN A 245 -18.98 13.44 1.93
C GLN A 245 -18.54 12.98 0.53
N ARG A 246 -19.50 12.66 -0.35
CA ARG A 246 -19.18 12.12 -1.69
C ARG A 246 -18.27 13.01 -2.52
N GLU A 247 -18.42 14.34 -2.42
CA GLU A 247 -17.56 15.25 -3.16
C GLU A 247 -16.13 15.29 -2.60
N ASP A 248 -15.98 15.20 -1.27
CA ASP A 248 -14.66 15.12 -0.61
C ASP A 248 -13.97 13.83 -1.02
N TYR A 249 -14.68 12.70 -1.04
CA TYR A 249 -14.15 11.43 -1.54
C TYR A 249 -13.84 11.47 -3.03
N ARG A 250 -14.60 12.23 -3.82
CA ARG A 250 -14.32 12.45 -5.24
C ARG A 250 -12.97 13.12 -5.42
N ALA A 251 -12.72 14.21 -4.69
CA ALA A 251 -11.45 14.92 -4.73
C ALA A 251 -10.28 14.00 -4.33
N LEU A 252 -10.44 13.26 -3.23
CA LEU A 252 -9.43 12.30 -2.76
C LEU A 252 -9.16 11.21 -3.79
N ALA A 253 -10.18 10.56 -4.35
CA ALA A 253 -10.03 9.48 -5.35
C ALA A 253 -9.53 9.99 -6.72
N GLN A 254 -9.72 11.26 -7.05
CA GLN A 254 -9.18 11.86 -8.26
C GLN A 254 -7.67 12.11 -8.19
N GLU A 255 -7.18 12.45 -7.01
CA GLU A 255 -5.79 12.84 -6.80
C GLU A 255 -4.93 11.71 -6.24
N PHE A 256 -5.50 10.86 -5.37
CA PHE A 256 -4.79 9.82 -4.64
C PHE A 256 -5.50 8.46 -4.69
N GLU A 257 -4.80 7.39 -4.33
CA GLU A 257 -5.41 6.06 -4.25
C GLU A 257 -6.38 6.01 -3.07
N LEU A 258 -7.60 5.57 -3.34
CA LEU A 258 -8.66 5.37 -2.34
C LEU A 258 -9.24 3.97 -2.48
N TYR A 259 -9.45 3.33 -1.35
CA TYR A 259 -10.02 2.00 -1.26
C TYR A 259 -11.20 1.99 -0.31
N ALA A 260 -12.21 1.19 -0.64
CA ALA A 260 -13.45 1.09 0.12
C ALA A 260 -13.74 -0.36 0.52
N TRP A 261 -14.56 -0.51 1.55
CA TRP A 261 -15.15 -1.78 1.96
C TRP A 261 -16.64 -1.61 2.17
N GLN A 262 -17.45 -2.44 1.49
CA GLN A 262 -18.92 -2.37 1.56
C GLN A 262 -19.46 -0.96 1.33
N GLY A 263 -18.91 -0.25 0.35
CA GLY A 263 -19.30 1.10 -0.01
C GLY A 263 -18.87 2.20 0.95
N LYS A 264 -18.04 1.89 1.97
CA LYS A 264 -17.47 2.89 2.88
C LYS A 264 -15.98 3.06 2.60
N PRO A 265 -15.45 4.29 2.62
CA PRO A 265 -14.01 4.51 2.51
C PRO A 265 -13.28 3.77 3.62
N PHE A 266 -12.22 3.06 3.28
CA PHE A 266 -11.45 2.26 4.23
C PHE A 266 -10.05 2.81 4.45
N VAL A 267 -9.32 3.03 3.36
CA VAL A 267 -7.93 3.49 3.41
C VAL A 267 -7.59 4.29 2.15
N THR A 268 -6.74 5.29 2.31
CA THR A 268 -6.13 6.02 1.20
C THR A 268 -4.61 5.95 1.28
N HIS A 269 -3.97 5.93 0.13
CA HIS A 269 -2.51 5.98 0.01
C HIS A 269 -2.13 7.22 -0.80
N ARG A 270 -1.15 7.99 -0.34
CA ARG A 270 -0.70 9.26 -0.95
C ARG A 270 -0.18 9.11 -2.38
N ASN A 271 -0.13 7.90 -2.90
CA ASN A 271 0.30 7.67 -4.27
C ASN A 271 -0.68 8.31 -5.27
N PRO A 272 -0.21 9.23 -6.14
CA PRO A 272 -1.11 9.96 -7.03
C PRO A 272 -1.74 9.06 -8.08
N THR A 273 -3.07 9.20 -8.25
CA THR A 273 -3.83 8.52 -9.31
C THR A 273 -3.61 9.13 -10.68
N ARG A 274 -3.27 10.43 -10.73
CA ARG A 274 -2.89 11.12 -11.95
C ARG A 274 -1.42 10.86 -12.25
N THR A 275 -1.07 9.66 -12.65
CA THR A 275 0.20 9.44 -13.33
C THR A 275 0.18 10.23 -14.62
N GLN A 276 0.88 11.35 -14.65
CA GLN A 276 1.31 11.91 -15.92
C GLN A 276 2.11 10.80 -16.61
N ILE A 277 1.72 10.43 -17.83
CA ILE A 277 2.57 9.59 -18.66
C ILE A 277 3.71 10.50 -19.09
N ASN A 278 4.75 10.57 -18.29
CA ASN A 278 5.99 11.16 -18.73
C ASN A 278 6.62 10.18 -19.72
N PHE A 279 6.91 10.67 -20.93
CA PHE A 279 7.49 9.94 -22.04
C PHE A 279 8.94 9.47 -21.80
N ASN A 280 9.46 9.55 -20.59
CA ASN A 280 10.78 9.04 -20.27
C ASN A 280 10.74 7.52 -20.16
N LEU A 281 11.12 6.87 -21.26
CA LEU A 281 11.20 5.42 -21.41
C LEU A 281 12.13 4.71 -20.41
N TRP A 282 12.93 5.46 -19.64
CA TRP A 282 14.06 4.95 -18.86
C TRP A 282 13.89 4.97 -17.36
N THR A 283 12.83 5.61 -16.84
CA THR A 283 12.64 5.77 -15.41
C THR A 283 11.39 5.07 -14.91
N ASP A 284 11.44 4.53 -13.69
CA ASP A 284 10.26 4.08 -12.98
C ASP A 284 9.26 5.23 -12.91
N ASN A 285 8.00 4.99 -13.25
CA ASN A 285 6.94 6.02 -13.32
C ASN A 285 6.79 6.84 -12.02
N ASN A 286 7.33 6.36 -10.92
CA ASN A 286 7.31 7.03 -9.63
C ASN A 286 8.43 8.06 -9.44
N ILE A 287 9.57 7.93 -10.14
CA ILE A 287 10.73 8.83 -9.95
C ILE A 287 10.46 10.23 -10.54
N LEU A 288 9.66 10.31 -11.60
CA LEU A 288 9.40 11.57 -12.31
C LEU A 288 8.30 12.44 -11.68
N LEU A 289 7.47 11.86 -10.81
CA LEU A 289 6.45 12.63 -10.09
C LEU A 289 7.05 13.48 -8.95
N TYR A 290 8.29 13.20 -8.56
CA TYR A 290 8.96 13.83 -7.42
C TYR A 290 10.24 14.55 -7.85
N GLN A 291 10.14 15.42 -8.85
CA GLN A 291 11.33 16.13 -9.36
C GLN A 291 11.89 17.18 -8.40
N ASN A 292 11.10 17.67 -7.43
CA ASN A 292 11.62 18.54 -6.40
C ASN A 292 10.88 18.37 -5.05
N GLU A 293 11.55 18.75 -3.96
CA GLU A 293 11.03 18.66 -2.60
C GLU A 293 9.78 19.54 -2.39
N ALA A 294 9.68 20.67 -3.09
CA ALA A 294 8.55 21.58 -2.98
C ALA A 294 7.27 20.94 -3.53
N ASP A 295 7.35 20.21 -4.65
CA ASP A 295 6.21 19.49 -5.22
C ASP A 295 5.74 18.36 -4.30
N GLN A 296 6.69 17.67 -3.65
CA GLN A 296 6.36 16.63 -2.66
C GLN A 296 5.66 17.23 -1.44
N ALA A 297 6.15 18.35 -0.93
CA ALA A 297 5.54 19.05 0.21
C ALA A 297 4.12 19.51 -0.12
N LEU A 298 3.91 20.09 -1.31
CA LEU A 298 2.59 20.53 -1.76
C LEU A 298 1.61 19.36 -1.90
N GLN A 299 2.03 18.26 -2.51
CA GLN A 299 1.21 17.05 -2.60
C GLN A 299 0.88 16.46 -1.23
N THR A 300 1.82 16.46 -0.31
CA THR A 300 1.61 15.99 1.05
C THR A 300 0.60 16.87 1.79
N ALA A 301 0.75 18.19 1.69
CA ALA A 301 -0.21 19.14 2.27
C ALA A 301 -1.62 18.93 1.70
N ARG A 302 -1.73 18.79 0.38
CA ARG A 302 -3.00 18.54 -0.30
C ARG A 302 -3.64 17.22 0.10
N TRP A 303 -2.85 16.15 0.20
CA TRP A 303 -3.36 14.86 0.66
C TRP A 303 -3.86 14.93 2.11
N ARG A 304 -3.12 15.57 3.02
CA ARG A 304 -3.52 15.76 4.42
C ARG A 304 -4.82 16.59 4.53
N GLU A 305 -4.94 17.64 3.74
CA GLU A 305 -6.17 18.45 3.65
C GLU A 305 -7.36 17.58 3.27
N LEU A 306 -7.28 16.85 2.15
CA LEU A 306 -8.35 15.97 1.67
C LEU A 306 -8.68 14.85 2.66
N VAL A 307 -7.68 14.27 3.30
CA VAL A 307 -7.91 13.25 4.35
C VAL A 307 -8.63 13.86 5.55
N ALA A 308 -8.34 15.09 5.92
CA ALA A 308 -9.01 15.76 7.04
C ALA A 308 -10.51 16.04 6.75
N THR A 309 -10.87 16.32 5.49
CA THR A 309 -12.27 16.59 5.10
C THR A 309 -13.15 15.33 5.12
N VAL A 310 -12.58 14.15 4.85
CA VAL A 310 -13.33 12.88 4.76
C VAL A 310 -13.46 12.15 6.09
N LEU A 311 -12.74 12.57 7.11
CA LEU A 311 -12.86 11.97 8.43
C LEU A 311 -14.15 12.44 9.12
N PRO A 312 -14.86 11.54 9.83
CA PRO A 312 -15.96 11.98 10.67
C PRO A 312 -15.44 12.97 11.71
N ALA A 313 -16.14 14.09 11.88
CA ALA A 313 -15.84 15.04 12.94
C ALA A 313 -15.83 14.30 14.29
N LYS A 314 -14.76 14.49 15.10
CA LYS A 314 -14.73 13.95 16.45
C LYS A 314 -15.95 14.47 17.21
N GLY A 315 -16.95 13.62 17.45
CA GLY A 315 -18.04 13.99 18.35
C GLY A 315 -19.46 13.87 17.83
N SER A 316 -19.76 13.06 16.82
CA SER A 316 -21.15 12.67 16.49
C SER A 316 -21.37 11.18 16.79
N GLY A 317 -21.24 10.82 18.03
CA GLY A 317 -21.61 9.53 18.59
C GLY A 317 -22.49 9.77 19.80
#